data_2e09a6aa0884e383665724b519a4246c
#
_entry.id   2e09a6aa0884e383665724b519a4246c
#
_cell.length_a   1.000
_cell.length_b   1.000
_cell.length_c   1.000
_cell.angle_alpha   90.00
_cell.angle_beta   90.00
_cell.angle_gamma   90.00
#
_symmetry.space_group_name_H-M   'P 1'
#
loop_
_entity.id
_entity.type
_entity.pdbx_description
1 polymer ?
#
loop_
_entity_poly.entity_id
_entity_poly.type
_entity_poly.pdbx_seq_one_letter_code
_entity_poly.pdbx_strand_id
1 'polypeptide(L)'
;MDVIIAGAGPVGLMLACELRLHGLRTLVLERLEEPTGLSKAANLHPRSVDTFAMRGLLDLLGDPPKLASQHFAGMRLLDLTGTRTPHPYGLFVQQARVEEILEKRALDLGADLRRGRAITGLSQDAAGVTVTVEGGEELHASWLVGCDGGRSTVRKLAGIAFPGTAATLAGYVGDVVVTSGEPTGWVRSDSGLLLWPFIQPDGSTRILTVDYGRTHDGRDVPVPLEEFAASVRRHLGDRAPRIERATWLSRFSDTARQADRYRAGRVFLAGDAAHVHMPFGGQGMNTGLQDAVNLGWKLALAVRGRAGDALLDTYHEERHPVAASVLENTLQQVTLGAPGPETTRLRDLFAQLMGVPEANRLLAEEVSGVAVRYAPGEHPLVGTFAPDSVWLEPGQAEPGQAEPMRLEGGRLEAERQQDGRLQDGRQQGGRLQDGRLRDGRGLLVVADDGTDGLLSAAAGPWSDRVDVVRGPSGLLVRPDGYVAWAEPCAEPVEAALTRWFGSPSTR
;
A
#
# COMPACT_ATOMS: atom_id res chain seq x y z
N MET A 1 10.41 11.75 -23.18
CA MET A 1 9.39 11.37 -22.18
C MET A 1 9.47 12.33 -21.01
N ASP A 2 8.39 12.51 -20.24
CA ASP A 2 8.46 13.32 -19.03
C ASP A 2 8.98 12.46 -17.88
N VAL A 3 8.44 11.24 -17.73
CA VAL A 3 8.86 10.30 -16.69
C VAL A 3 9.02 8.89 -17.26
N ILE A 4 10.12 8.23 -16.92
CA ILE A 4 10.30 6.77 -17.05
C ILE A 4 10.08 6.14 -15.67
N ILE A 5 9.29 5.06 -15.62
CA ILE A 5 9.07 4.21 -14.44
C ILE A 5 9.72 2.85 -14.72
N ALA A 6 10.57 2.39 -13.81
CA ALA A 6 11.16 1.06 -13.87
C ALA A 6 10.35 0.09 -13.01
N GLY A 7 9.71 -0.89 -13.64
CA GLY A 7 8.88 -1.92 -13.01
C GLY A 7 7.38 -1.69 -13.17
N ALA A 8 6.68 -2.72 -13.67
CA ALA A 8 5.23 -2.78 -13.85
C ALA A 8 4.54 -3.62 -12.75
N GLY A 9 5.07 -3.60 -11.52
CA GLY A 9 4.37 -4.09 -10.34
C GLY A 9 3.32 -3.08 -9.84
N PRO A 10 2.59 -3.38 -8.75
CA PRO A 10 1.48 -2.55 -8.29
C PRO A 10 1.87 -1.10 -8.03
N VAL A 11 3.09 -0.86 -7.53
CA VAL A 11 3.59 0.49 -7.22
C VAL A 11 3.88 1.30 -8.48
N GLY A 12 4.58 0.71 -9.45
CA GLY A 12 4.88 1.39 -10.71
C GLY A 12 3.64 1.65 -11.55
N LEU A 13 2.69 0.72 -11.57
CA LEU A 13 1.41 0.89 -12.27
C LEU A 13 0.52 1.95 -11.61
N MET A 14 0.48 2.00 -10.26
CA MET A 14 -0.22 3.07 -9.54
C MET A 14 0.41 4.43 -9.83
N LEU A 15 1.74 4.52 -9.81
CA LEU A 15 2.45 5.76 -10.16
C LEU A 15 2.17 6.17 -11.61
N ALA A 16 2.12 5.21 -12.55
CA ALA A 16 1.75 5.49 -13.93
C ALA A 16 0.34 6.08 -14.03
N CYS A 17 -0.63 5.54 -13.28
CA CYS A 17 -1.98 6.11 -13.20
C CYS A 17 -1.94 7.55 -12.67
N GLU A 18 -1.26 7.81 -11.55
CA GLU A 18 -1.15 9.14 -10.95
C GLU A 18 -0.54 10.17 -11.93
N LEU A 19 0.59 9.84 -12.56
CA LEU A 19 1.23 10.72 -13.52
C LEU A 19 0.35 11.00 -14.76
N ARG A 20 -0.36 9.98 -15.23
CA ARG A 20 -1.28 10.11 -16.37
C ARG A 20 -2.53 10.92 -16.05
N LEU A 21 -3.06 10.86 -14.83
CA LEU A 21 -4.13 11.77 -14.37
C LEU A 21 -3.71 13.23 -14.53
N HIS A 22 -2.43 13.52 -14.33
CA HIS A 22 -1.86 14.85 -14.57
C HIS A 22 -1.39 15.07 -16.02
N GLY A 23 -1.71 14.19 -16.97
CA GLY A 23 -1.41 14.34 -18.40
C GLY A 23 0.07 14.23 -18.77
N LEU A 24 0.95 13.71 -17.91
CA LEU A 24 2.37 13.54 -18.21
C LEU A 24 2.60 12.37 -19.17
N ARG A 25 3.55 12.52 -20.08
CA ARG A 25 4.01 11.44 -20.97
C ARG A 25 4.85 10.46 -20.18
N THR A 26 4.23 9.31 -19.83
CA THR A 26 4.77 8.30 -18.92
C THR A 26 5.11 7.03 -19.69
N LEU A 27 6.34 6.54 -19.52
CA LEU A 27 6.83 5.27 -20.04
C LEU A 27 7.12 4.32 -18.87
N VAL A 28 6.50 3.16 -18.87
CA VAL A 28 6.77 2.08 -17.91
C VAL A 28 7.63 1.01 -18.60
N LEU A 29 8.78 0.69 -18.03
CA LEU A 29 9.68 -0.36 -18.47
C LEU A 29 9.60 -1.54 -17.53
N GLU A 30 9.26 -2.72 -18.05
CA GLU A 30 9.20 -3.96 -17.29
C GLU A 30 10.14 -5.00 -17.91
N ARG A 31 10.97 -5.63 -17.06
CA ARG A 31 11.95 -6.63 -17.51
C ARG A 31 11.32 -7.94 -18.00
N LEU A 32 10.16 -8.31 -17.45
CA LEU A 32 9.45 -9.53 -17.83
C LEU A 32 8.64 -9.27 -19.11
N GLU A 33 8.59 -10.25 -19.98
CA GLU A 33 7.80 -10.20 -21.21
C GLU A 33 6.29 -10.24 -20.93
N GLU A 34 5.88 -10.98 -19.87
CA GLU A 34 4.50 -11.15 -19.46
C GLU A 34 4.33 -10.98 -17.95
N PRO A 35 3.13 -10.61 -17.46
CA PRO A 35 2.81 -10.66 -16.04
C PRO A 35 2.96 -12.07 -15.49
N THR A 36 3.51 -12.20 -14.29
CA THR A 36 3.71 -13.54 -13.68
C THR A 36 2.40 -14.22 -13.26
N GLY A 37 1.33 -13.45 -13.06
CA GLY A 37 0.08 -13.93 -12.47
C GLY A 37 0.19 -14.37 -11.00
N LEU A 38 1.38 -14.24 -10.40
CA LEU A 38 1.67 -14.67 -9.05
C LEU A 38 1.38 -13.56 -8.04
N SER A 39 0.80 -13.93 -6.91
CA SER A 39 0.42 -12.98 -5.86
C SER A 39 1.27 -13.17 -4.62
N LYS A 40 2.21 -12.26 -4.36
CA LYS A 40 2.97 -12.23 -3.09
C LYS A 40 2.14 -11.62 -1.96
N ALA A 41 1.29 -10.66 -2.26
CA ALA A 41 0.34 -10.03 -1.35
C ALA A 41 -1.11 -10.40 -1.71
N ALA A 42 -2.00 -10.36 -0.72
CA ALA A 42 -3.40 -10.72 -0.90
C ALA A 42 -4.38 -9.79 -0.17
N ASN A 43 -3.90 -8.66 0.36
CA ASN A 43 -4.77 -7.73 1.09
C ASN A 43 -4.53 -6.29 0.66
N LEU A 44 -5.61 -5.53 0.51
CA LEU A 44 -5.60 -4.08 0.60
C LEU A 44 -6.00 -3.67 2.02
N HIS A 45 -5.19 -2.83 2.65
CA HIS A 45 -5.46 -2.28 3.98
C HIS A 45 -6.41 -1.09 3.91
N PRO A 46 -7.07 -0.70 5.01
CA PRO A 46 -8.01 0.42 5.05
C PRO A 46 -7.52 1.66 4.30
N ARG A 47 -6.29 2.14 4.53
CA ARG A 47 -5.77 3.30 3.82
C ARG A 47 -5.63 3.10 2.30
N SER A 48 -5.30 1.90 1.85
CA SER A 48 -5.27 1.58 0.42
C SER A 48 -6.68 1.46 -0.17
N VAL A 49 -7.65 0.98 0.61
CA VAL A 49 -9.07 0.99 0.23
C VAL A 49 -9.56 2.42 0.04
N ASP A 50 -9.26 3.34 0.98
CA ASP A 50 -9.56 4.77 0.85
C ASP A 50 -8.96 5.36 -0.44
N THR A 51 -7.70 5.03 -0.72
CA THR A 51 -7.00 5.48 -1.93
C THR A 51 -7.67 4.98 -3.21
N PHE A 52 -8.04 3.69 -3.24
CA PHE A 52 -8.75 3.11 -4.38
C PHE A 52 -10.14 3.74 -4.58
N ALA A 53 -10.85 3.99 -3.49
CA ALA A 53 -12.14 4.71 -3.52
C ALA A 53 -11.96 6.13 -4.07
N MET A 54 -10.98 6.87 -3.55
CA MET A 54 -10.64 8.22 -3.97
C MET A 54 -10.33 8.32 -5.48
N ARG A 55 -9.71 7.29 -6.07
CA ARG A 55 -9.37 7.23 -7.50
C ARG A 55 -10.43 6.55 -8.36
N GLY A 56 -11.56 6.12 -7.78
CA GLY A 56 -12.61 5.39 -8.49
C GLY A 56 -12.16 4.02 -9.00
N LEU A 57 -11.21 3.39 -8.30
CA LEU A 57 -10.69 2.06 -8.61
C LEU A 57 -11.40 0.97 -7.82
N LEU A 58 -12.13 1.34 -6.76
CA LEU A 58 -12.76 0.36 -5.86
C LEU A 58 -13.79 -0.51 -6.57
N ASP A 59 -14.63 0.10 -7.42
CA ASP A 59 -15.66 -0.60 -8.20
C ASP A 59 -15.06 -1.61 -9.20
N LEU A 60 -13.83 -1.39 -9.65
CA LEU A 60 -13.14 -2.29 -10.59
C LEU A 60 -12.67 -3.59 -9.92
N LEU A 61 -12.59 -3.61 -8.59
CA LEU A 61 -12.26 -4.80 -7.82
C LEU A 61 -13.41 -5.81 -7.79
N GLY A 62 -14.64 -5.39 -8.07
CA GLY A 62 -15.85 -6.18 -7.86
C GLY A 62 -16.28 -6.14 -6.39
N ASP A 63 -16.65 -7.30 -5.85
CA ASP A 63 -17.06 -7.44 -4.44
C ASP A 63 -16.14 -8.43 -3.69
N PRO A 64 -14.87 -8.05 -3.43
CA PRO A 64 -13.95 -8.91 -2.71
C PRO A 64 -14.34 -9.02 -1.23
N PRO A 65 -14.02 -10.14 -0.55
CA PRO A 65 -14.29 -10.32 0.86
C PRO A 65 -13.69 -9.20 1.71
N LYS A 66 -14.50 -8.62 2.60
CA LYS A 66 -14.09 -7.62 3.58
C LYS A 66 -13.46 -8.29 4.79
N LEU A 67 -12.33 -7.77 5.24
CA LEU A 67 -11.59 -8.24 6.40
C LEU A 67 -11.82 -7.28 7.56
N ALA A 68 -12.56 -7.73 8.58
CA ALA A 68 -12.81 -6.96 9.79
C ALA A 68 -11.65 -6.94 10.76
N SER A 69 -10.70 -7.86 10.60
CA SER A 69 -9.59 -8.03 11.53
C SER A 69 -8.29 -8.32 10.80
N GLN A 70 -7.18 -7.96 11.45
CA GLN A 70 -5.83 -8.22 10.99
C GLN A 70 -5.06 -8.99 12.07
N HIS A 71 -4.06 -9.76 11.66
CA HIS A 71 -3.17 -10.42 12.61
C HIS A 71 -2.00 -9.53 13.01
N PHE A 72 -1.49 -9.76 14.21
CA PHE A 72 -0.20 -9.26 14.66
C PHE A 72 0.64 -10.43 15.16
N ALA A 73 1.79 -10.68 14.57
CA ALA A 73 2.67 -11.82 14.89
C ALA A 73 1.95 -13.19 14.93
N GLY A 74 1.04 -13.44 13.99
CA GLY A 74 0.23 -14.66 13.95
C GLY A 74 -0.91 -14.75 14.98
N MET A 75 -1.12 -13.69 15.76
CA MET A 75 -2.31 -13.54 16.64
C MET A 75 -3.35 -12.69 15.91
N ARG A 76 -4.56 -13.20 15.78
CA ARG A 76 -5.66 -12.44 15.18
C ARG A 76 -6.31 -11.56 16.25
N LEU A 77 -5.78 -10.37 16.44
CA LEU A 77 -6.10 -9.50 17.56
C LEU A 77 -6.58 -8.10 17.16
N LEU A 78 -6.17 -7.62 15.97
CA LEU A 78 -6.46 -6.25 15.58
C LEU A 78 -7.86 -6.14 14.97
N ASP A 79 -8.69 -5.31 15.55
CA ASP A 79 -10.02 -4.98 15.05
C ASP A 79 -9.93 -3.75 14.14
N LEU A 80 -10.17 -3.96 12.85
CA LEU A 80 -10.16 -2.87 11.86
C LEU A 80 -11.43 -2.03 11.90
N THR A 81 -12.54 -2.58 12.43
CA THR A 81 -13.84 -1.89 12.44
C THR A 81 -13.86 -0.66 13.34
N GLY A 82 -12.95 -0.60 14.32
CA GLY A 82 -12.75 0.55 15.19
C GLY A 82 -11.81 1.63 14.64
N THR A 83 -11.23 1.46 13.45
CA THR A 83 -10.30 2.43 12.86
C THR A 83 -11.03 3.65 12.31
N ARG A 84 -10.41 4.84 12.44
CA ARG A 84 -10.98 6.12 12.01
C ARG A 84 -10.70 6.39 10.53
N THR A 85 -11.50 5.79 9.66
CA THR A 85 -11.40 5.88 8.21
C THR A 85 -12.78 5.60 7.58
N PRO A 86 -13.10 6.16 6.39
CA PRO A 86 -14.33 5.86 5.67
C PRO A 86 -14.54 4.38 5.36
N HIS A 87 -13.43 3.62 5.26
CA HIS A 87 -13.46 2.18 4.97
C HIS A 87 -12.74 1.40 6.08
N PRO A 88 -13.38 1.19 7.27
CA PRO A 88 -12.77 0.55 8.42
C PRO A 88 -12.68 -0.99 8.24
N TYR A 89 -12.15 -1.43 7.13
CA TYR A 89 -11.96 -2.84 6.77
C TYR A 89 -10.83 -2.98 5.74
N GLY A 90 -10.17 -4.13 5.74
CA GLY A 90 -9.32 -4.53 4.62
C GLY A 90 -10.13 -5.23 3.53
N LEU A 91 -9.53 -5.43 2.35
CA LEU A 91 -10.09 -6.26 1.28
C LEU A 91 -9.16 -7.43 0.99
N PHE A 92 -9.72 -8.62 0.86
CA PHE A 92 -8.97 -9.79 0.38
C PHE A 92 -8.92 -9.76 -1.14
N VAL A 93 -7.83 -9.22 -1.68
CA VAL A 93 -7.58 -9.09 -3.12
C VAL A 93 -6.17 -9.53 -3.43
N GLN A 94 -6.03 -10.49 -4.32
CA GLN A 94 -4.72 -10.96 -4.77
C GLN A 94 -3.97 -9.87 -5.52
N GLN A 95 -2.67 -9.76 -5.31
CA GLN A 95 -1.80 -8.78 -5.97
C GLN A 95 -1.94 -8.80 -7.49
N ALA A 96 -2.02 -9.98 -8.12
CA ALA A 96 -2.20 -10.11 -9.57
C ALA A 96 -3.47 -9.40 -10.06
N ARG A 97 -4.56 -9.42 -9.27
CA ARG A 97 -5.78 -8.68 -9.62
C ARG A 97 -5.61 -7.17 -9.46
N VAL A 98 -4.86 -6.73 -8.45
CA VAL A 98 -4.50 -5.31 -8.29
C VAL A 98 -3.67 -4.84 -9.48
N GLU A 99 -2.66 -5.61 -9.88
CA GLU A 99 -1.81 -5.32 -11.05
C GLU A 99 -2.64 -5.23 -12.34
N GLU A 100 -3.52 -6.19 -12.59
CA GLU A 100 -4.41 -6.21 -13.78
C GLU A 100 -5.25 -4.93 -13.89
N ILE A 101 -5.88 -4.52 -12.78
CA ILE A 101 -6.72 -3.32 -12.74
C ILE A 101 -5.90 -2.06 -12.98
N LEU A 102 -4.75 -1.94 -12.31
CA LEU A 102 -3.87 -0.78 -12.43
C LEU A 102 -3.22 -0.71 -13.81
N GLU A 103 -2.81 -1.85 -14.40
CA GLU A 103 -2.27 -1.90 -15.77
C GLU A 103 -3.32 -1.42 -16.77
N LYS A 104 -4.52 -2.01 -16.71
CA LYS A 104 -5.61 -1.57 -17.57
C LYS A 104 -5.88 -0.07 -17.42
N ARG A 105 -5.96 0.43 -16.17
CA ARG A 105 -6.20 1.85 -15.91
C ARG A 105 -5.07 2.74 -16.44
N ALA A 106 -3.81 2.35 -16.27
CA ALA A 106 -2.67 3.11 -16.77
C ALA A 106 -2.68 3.20 -18.30
N LEU A 107 -3.00 2.09 -18.98
CA LEU A 107 -3.13 2.03 -20.45
C LEU A 107 -4.32 2.86 -20.96
N ASP A 108 -5.49 2.76 -20.31
CA ASP A 108 -6.68 3.56 -20.63
C ASP A 108 -6.41 5.07 -20.48
N LEU A 109 -5.57 5.47 -19.53
CA LEU A 109 -5.09 6.84 -19.35
C LEU A 109 -3.97 7.23 -20.33
N GLY A 110 -3.48 6.30 -21.17
CA GLY A 110 -2.49 6.53 -22.21
C GLY A 110 -1.03 6.44 -21.73
N ALA A 111 -0.71 5.63 -20.73
CA ALA A 111 0.67 5.27 -20.41
C ALA A 111 1.25 4.37 -21.53
N ASP A 112 2.55 4.53 -21.82
CA ASP A 112 3.31 3.63 -22.68
C ASP A 112 3.93 2.53 -21.76
N LEU A 113 3.53 1.28 -21.94
CA LEU A 113 4.06 0.13 -21.20
C LEU A 113 4.84 -0.77 -22.14
N ARG A 114 6.15 -0.92 -21.87
CA ARG A 114 7.04 -1.79 -22.63
C ARG A 114 7.59 -2.91 -21.76
N ARG A 115 7.15 -4.12 -22.03
CA ARG A 115 7.62 -5.35 -21.40
C ARG A 115 8.84 -5.92 -22.12
N GLY A 116 9.60 -6.83 -21.47
CA GLY A 116 10.85 -7.36 -21.98
C GLY A 116 11.95 -6.30 -22.10
N ARG A 117 11.94 -5.27 -21.25
CA ARG A 117 12.86 -4.12 -21.30
C ARG A 117 13.55 -3.93 -19.94
N ALA A 118 14.59 -4.71 -19.69
CA ALA A 118 15.40 -4.58 -18.48
C ALA A 118 16.33 -3.36 -18.57
N ILE A 119 16.35 -2.53 -17.53
CA ILE A 119 17.30 -1.43 -17.40
C ILE A 119 18.68 -1.98 -17.05
N THR A 120 19.70 -1.54 -17.80
CA THR A 120 21.09 -1.96 -17.62
C THR A 120 22.04 -0.79 -17.34
N GLY A 121 21.63 0.45 -17.69
CA GLY A 121 22.44 1.65 -17.49
C GLY A 121 21.61 2.87 -17.14
N LEU A 122 22.25 3.83 -16.47
CA LEU A 122 21.66 5.10 -16.05
C LEU A 122 22.73 6.19 -16.03
N SER A 123 22.44 7.30 -16.65
CA SER A 123 23.15 8.57 -16.45
C SER A 123 22.14 9.70 -16.26
N GLN A 124 22.55 10.79 -15.61
CA GLN A 124 21.71 11.97 -15.41
C GLN A 124 22.55 13.25 -15.45
N ASP A 125 21.92 14.33 -15.89
CA ASP A 125 22.49 15.68 -15.91
C ASP A 125 21.41 16.74 -15.55
N ALA A 126 21.70 18.01 -15.79
CA ALA A 126 20.74 19.09 -15.55
C ALA A 126 19.52 19.03 -16.47
N ALA A 127 19.60 18.41 -17.65
CA ALA A 127 18.52 18.32 -18.61
C ALA A 127 17.57 17.14 -18.34
N GLY A 128 18.10 16.01 -17.80
CA GLY A 128 17.28 14.84 -17.60
C GLY A 128 18.03 13.59 -17.19
N VAL A 129 17.43 12.45 -17.50
CA VAL A 129 18.00 11.12 -17.31
C VAL A 129 18.09 10.40 -18.66
N THR A 130 19.15 9.63 -18.83
CA THR A 130 19.31 8.66 -19.93
C THR A 130 19.33 7.26 -19.33
N VAL A 131 18.41 6.42 -19.77
CA VAL A 131 18.28 5.03 -19.34
C VAL A 131 18.68 4.13 -20.49
N THR A 132 19.63 3.24 -20.26
CA THR A 132 20.00 2.18 -21.21
C THR A 132 19.22 0.90 -20.87
N VAL A 133 18.57 0.31 -21.86
CA VAL A 133 17.90 -0.98 -21.69
C VAL A 133 18.71 -2.11 -22.32
N GLU A 134 18.35 -3.36 -22.01
CA GLU A 134 18.95 -4.52 -22.62
C GLU A 134 18.90 -4.42 -24.15
N GLY A 135 20.02 -4.75 -24.81
CA GLY A 135 20.20 -4.50 -26.27
C GLY A 135 20.82 -3.17 -26.62
N GLY A 136 21.07 -2.28 -25.64
CA GLY A 136 21.83 -1.03 -25.81
C GLY A 136 21.01 0.17 -26.31
N GLU A 137 19.69 0.05 -26.41
CA GLU A 137 18.81 1.20 -26.71
C GLU A 137 18.85 2.22 -25.57
N GLU A 138 18.99 3.50 -25.89
CA GLU A 138 18.96 4.61 -24.94
C GLU A 138 17.62 5.34 -24.99
N LEU A 139 17.03 5.59 -23.82
CA LEU A 139 15.76 6.28 -23.63
C LEU A 139 15.96 7.50 -22.75
N HIS A 140 15.38 8.64 -23.17
CA HIS A 140 15.55 9.91 -22.47
C HIS A 140 14.25 10.39 -21.83
N ALA A 141 14.34 10.89 -20.58
CA ALA A 141 13.23 11.50 -19.85
C ALA A 141 13.72 12.62 -18.94
N SER A 142 12.79 13.43 -18.45
CA SER A 142 13.11 14.44 -17.42
C SER A 142 13.40 13.79 -16.07
N TRP A 143 12.72 12.66 -15.74
CA TRP A 143 12.81 11.97 -14.47
C TRP A 143 12.73 10.44 -14.63
N LEU A 144 13.35 9.72 -13.66
CA LEU A 144 13.26 8.27 -13.54
C LEU A 144 12.72 7.92 -12.14
N VAL A 145 11.79 6.96 -12.07
CA VAL A 145 11.34 6.39 -10.79
C VAL A 145 11.58 4.88 -10.78
N GLY A 146 12.40 4.41 -9.85
CA GLY A 146 12.64 2.99 -9.59
C GLY A 146 11.52 2.38 -8.74
N CYS A 147 10.68 1.56 -9.37
CA CYS A 147 9.66 0.69 -8.76
C CYS A 147 10.00 -0.80 -9.03
N ASP A 148 11.27 -1.11 -9.23
CA ASP A 148 11.81 -2.38 -9.76
C ASP A 148 12.12 -3.41 -8.65
N GLY A 149 11.49 -3.23 -7.48
CA GLY A 149 11.50 -4.23 -6.41
C GLY A 149 12.77 -4.24 -5.54
N GLY A 150 12.83 -5.09 -4.54
CA GLY A 150 13.87 -5.10 -3.50
C GLY A 150 15.31 -5.24 -3.99
N ARG A 151 15.49 -5.80 -5.20
CA ARG A 151 16.81 -5.91 -5.86
C ARG A 151 17.12 -4.76 -6.81
N SER A 152 16.36 -3.69 -6.74
CA SER A 152 16.36 -2.54 -7.64
C SER A 152 17.70 -2.28 -8.33
N THR A 153 17.68 -2.32 -9.65
CA THR A 153 18.78 -1.91 -10.51
C THR A 153 18.91 -0.40 -10.52
N VAL A 154 17.78 0.32 -10.53
CA VAL A 154 17.77 1.78 -10.48
C VAL A 154 18.44 2.29 -9.22
N ARG A 155 18.12 1.74 -8.04
CA ARG A 155 18.77 2.11 -6.77
C ARG A 155 20.28 1.96 -6.84
N LYS A 156 20.77 0.82 -7.36
CA LYS A 156 22.21 0.52 -7.49
C LYS A 156 22.89 1.46 -8.45
N LEU A 157 22.31 1.69 -9.62
CA LEU A 157 22.86 2.61 -10.64
C LEU A 157 22.86 4.07 -10.18
N ALA A 158 21.86 4.46 -9.37
CA ALA A 158 21.81 5.80 -8.76
C ALA A 158 22.75 5.97 -7.55
N GLY A 159 23.49 4.93 -7.14
CA GLY A 159 24.41 4.97 -6.00
C GLY A 159 23.72 5.25 -4.68
N ILE A 160 22.47 4.79 -4.50
CA ILE A 160 21.70 4.93 -3.26
C ILE A 160 21.97 3.72 -2.37
N ALA A 161 22.45 3.97 -1.14
CA ALA A 161 22.74 2.92 -0.16
C ALA A 161 21.44 2.26 0.36
N PHE A 162 21.55 1.00 0.78
CA PHE A 162 20.43 0.20 1.25
C PHE A 162 20.79 -0.50 2.58
N PRO A 163 21.02 0.27 3.64
CA PRO A 163 21.34 -0.28 4.96
C PRO A 163 20.18 -1.05 5.55
N GLY A 164 20.49 -1.88 6.57
CA GLY A 164 19.49 -2.64 7.31
C GLY A 164 20.06 -3.92 7.91
N THR A 165 19.17 -4.83 8.32
CA THR A 165 19.51 -6.08 9.02
C THR A 165 19.72 -7.23 8.03
N ALA A 166 20.58 -8.17 8.41
CA ALA A 166 20.72 -9.46 7.72
C ALA A 166 19.57 -10.40 8.10
N ALA A 167 19.33 -11.42 7.28
CA ALA A 167 18.37 -12.47 7.59
C ALA A 167 18.80 -13.31 8.81
N THR A 168 17.86 -13.56 9.72
CA THR A 168 18.02 -14.44 10.88
C THR A 168 17.06 -15.63 10.87
N LEU A 169 16.06 -15.61 9.98
CA LEU A 169 15.10 -16.69 9.81
C LEU A 169 14.85 -16.99 8.33
N ALA A 170 14.31 -18.21 8.09
CA ALA A 170 13.83 -18.65 6.79
C ALA A 170 12.31 -18.64 6.77
N GLY A 171 11.74 -18.05 5.73
CA GLY A 171 10.30 -18.09 5.47
C GLY A 171 10.01 -18.72 4.12
N TYR A 172 8.88 -19.42 4.02
CA TYR A 172 8.36 -19.97 2.79
C TYR A 172 6.91 -19.60 2.61
N VAL A 173 6.52 -19.36 1.38
CA VAL A 173 5.13 -19.25 0.97
C VAL A 173 4.91 -20.09 -0.27
N GLY A 174 3.83 -20.85 -0.29
CA GLY A 174 3.49 -21.72 -1.41
C GLY A 174 2.01 -21.73 -1.71
N ASP A 175 1.68 -21.67 -2.99
CA ASP A 175 0.39 -22.03 -3.54
C ASP A 175 0.49 -23.50 -3.97
N VAL A 176 -0.24 -24.38 -3.27
CA VAL A 176 -0.12 -25.83 -3.38
C VAL A 176 -1.49 -26.47 -3.52
N VAL A 177 -1.49 -27.69 -4.06
CA VAL A 177 -2.68 -28.56 -4.05
C VAL A 177 -2.44 -29.65 -3.01
N VAL A 178 -3.39 -29.82 -2.11
CA VAL A 178 -3.35 -30.82 -1.04
C VAL A 178 -4.43 -31.89 -1.25
N THR A 179 -4.12 -33.13 -0.90
CA THR A 179 -5.04 -34.28 -1.01
C THR A 179 -5.55 -34.74 0.34
N SER A 180 -5.01 -34.23 1.44
CA SER A 180 -5.44 -34.52 2.81
C SER A 180 -5.03 -33.43 3.76
N GLY A 181 -5.60 -33.41 4.94
CA GLY A 181 -5.35 -32.47 6.03
C GLY A 181 -6.48 -31.47 6.20
N GLU A 182 -6.43 -30.74 7.31
CA GLU A 182 -7.41 -29.70 7.65
C GLU A 182 -6.71 -28.36 7.92
N PRO A 183 -7.24 -27.25 7.38
CA PRO A 183 -6.70 -25.91 7.65
C PRO A 183 -6.66 -25.62 9.15
N THR A 184 -5.55 -25.05 9.59
CA THR A 184 -5.31 -24.78 11.02
C THR A 184 -5.38 -23.30 11.37
N GLY A 185 -5.48 -22.40 10.36
CA GLY A 185 -5.25 -20.98 10.57
C GLY A 185 -3.79 -20.70 10.95
N TRP A 186 -3.58 -19.77 11.87
CA TRP A 186 -2.26 -19.51 12.45
C TRP A 186 -1.90 -20.54 13.52
N VAL A 187 -0.72 -21.14 13.40
CA VAL A 187 -0.12 -22.05 14.38
C VAL A 187 1.23 -21.50 14.77
N ARG A 188 1.51 -21.48 16.08
CA ARG A 188 2.85 -21.28 16.64
C ARG A 188 3.36 -22.59 17.20
N SER A 189 4.54 -23.01 16.76
CA SER A 189 5.23 -24.23 17.16
C SER A 189 6.62 -23.91 17.73
N ASP A 190 7.34 -24.93 18.17
CA ASP A 190 8.75 -24.79 18.61
C ASP A 190 9.68 -24.38 17.45
N SER A 191 9.25 -24.50 16.21
CA SER A 191 10.00 -24.06 15.02
C SER A 191 9.67 -22.61 14.61
N GLY A 192 8.53 -22.05 15.03
CA GLY A 192 8.08 -20.71 14.68
C GLY A 192 6.61 -20.63 14.33
N LEU A 193 6.28 -20.03 13.18
CA LEU A 193 4.90 -19.75 12.78
C LEU A 193 4.54 -20.46 11.47
N LEU A 194 3.28 -20.89 11.37
CA LEU A 194 2.66 -21.37 10.14
C LEU A 194 1.28 -20.75 9.99
N LEU A 195 0.92 -20.37 8.76
CA LEU A 195 -0.44 -20.00 8.36
C LEU A 195 -0.93 -20.97 7.29
N TRP A 196 -2.05 -21.61 7.56
CA TRP A 196 -2.81 -22.41 6.61
C TRP A 196 -4.31 -22.09 6.75
N PRO A 197 -4.83 -21.10 5.96
CA PRO A 197 -6.13 -20.49 6.26
C PRO A 197 -7.32 -21.31 5.79
N PHE A 198 -7.28 -21.90 4.58
CA PHE A 198 -8.41 -22.62 3.97
C PHE A 198 -7.90 -23.51 2.83
N ILE A 199 -8.77 -24.43 2.38
CA ILE A 199 -8.60 -25.24 1.16
C ILE A 199 -9.75 -24.90 0.22
N GLN A 200 -9.44 -24.66 -1.06
CA GLN A 200 -10.45 -24.45 -2.10
C GLN A 200 -11.06 -25.79 -2.55
N PRO A 201 -12.23 -25.79 -3.22
CA PRO A 201 -12.86 -27.03 -3.69
C PRO A 201 -11.99 -27.89 -4.62
N ASP A 202 -11.06 -27.27 -5.34
CA ASP A 202 -10.09 -27.94 -6.21
C ASP A 202 -8.82 -28.46 -5.46
N GLY A 203 -8.81 -28.34 -4.13
CA GLY A 203 -7.67 -28.70 -3.28
C GLY A 203 -6.58 -27.66 -3.22
N SER A 204 -6.69 -26.53 -3.93
CA SER A 204 -5.69 -25.46 -3.90
C SER A 204 -5.75 -24.71 -2.57
N THR A 205 -4.56 -24.34 -2.06
CA THR A 205 -4.42 -23.57 -0.82
C THR A 205 -3.11 -22.83 -0.80
N ARG A 206 -3.04 -21.78 0.02
CA ARG A 206 -1.79 -21.09 0.35
C ARG A 206 -1.33 -21.48 1.75
N ILE A 207 -0.09 -21.89 1.86
CA ILE A 207 0.57 -22.17 3.15
C ILE A 207 1.80 -21.26 3.25
N LEU A 208 1.96 -20.65 4.42
CA LEU A 208 3.12 -19.84 4.78
C LEU A 208 3.76 -20.44 6.03
N THR A 209 5.10 -20.55 6.03
CA THR A 209 5.88 -20.99 7.20
C THR A 209 6.98 -19.99 7.51
N VAL A 210 7.34 -19.88 8.78
CA VAL A 210 8.45 -19.06 9.30
C VAL A 210 9.26 -19.92 10.27
N ASP A 211 10.45 -20.31 9.85
CA ASP A 211 11.37 -21.17 10.61
C ASP A 211 12.42 -20.31 11.33
N TYR A 212 12.33 -20.18 12.63
CA TYR A 212 13.31 -19.49 13.46
C TYR A 212 14.61 -20.30 13.62
N GLY A 213 15.73 -19.59 13.72
CA GLY A 213 17.05 -20.21 13.86
C GLY A 213 17.54 -20.94 12.60
N ARG A 214 16.88 -20.71 11.46
CA ARG A 214 17.28 -21.21 10.14
C ARG A 214 17.37 -20.05 9.16
N THR A 215 18.32 -20.15 8.26
CA THR A 215 18.43 -19.27 7.10
C THR A 215 18.47 -20.13 5.82
N HIS A 216 18.26 -19.53 4.69
CA HIS A 216 18.38 -20.21 3.40
C HIS A 216 19.40 -19.50 2.51
N ASP A 217 20.07 -20.28 1.67
CA ASP A 217 21.01 -19.80 0.67
C ASP A 217 20.24 -19.19 -0.51
N GLY A 218 20.25 -17.86 -0.59
CA GLY A 218 19.78 -17.11 -1.76
C GLY A 218 18.30 -17.28 -2.14
N ARG A 219 17.69 -16.19 -2.57
CA ARG A 219 16.30 -16.18 -3.07
C ARG A 219 16.20 -16.62 -4.55
N ASP A 220 17.32 -16.80 -5.23
CA ASP A 220 17.37 -17.07 -6.67
C ASP A 220 17.31 -18.56 -7.02
N VAL A 221 17.52 -19.44 -6.02
CA VAL A 221 17.40 -20.86 -6.20
C VAL A 221 15.93 -21.26 -6.09
N PRO A 222 15.35 -21.97 -7.07
CA PRO A 222 13.98 -22.48 -6.95
C PRO A 222 13.79 -23.25 -5.64
N VAL A 223 12.62 -23.13 -5.04
CA VAL A 223 12.27 -23.88 -3.82
C VAL A 223 11.84 -25.27 -4.22
N PRO A 224 12.57 -26.33 -3.85
CA PRO A 224 12.09 -27.70 -4.06
C PRO A 224 10.82 -27.95 -3.23
N LEU A 225 9.84 -28.68 -3.79
CA LEU A 225 8.62 -29.02 -3.08
C LEU A 225 8.91 -29.75 -1.76
N GLU A 226 9.92 -30.60 -1.73
CA GLU A 226 10.31 -31.34 -0.54
C GLU A 226 10.85 -30.43 0.57
N GLU A 227 11.60 -29.38 0.23
CA GLU A 227 12.08 -28.38 1.19
C GLU A 227 10.91 -27.63 1.84
N PHE A 228 9.94 -27.21 1.02
CA PHE A 228 8.70 -26.58 1.48
C PHE A 228 7.88 -27.52 2.37
N ALA A 229 7.64 -28.75 1.91
CA ALA A 229 6.89 -29.76 2.66
C ALA A 229 7.59 -30.13 3.99
N ALA A 230 8.92 -30.17 4.01
CA ALA A 230 9.68 -30.36 5.24
C ALA A 230 9.50 -29.22 6.23
N SER A 231 9.42 -27.96 5.75
CA SER A 231 9.08 -26.82 6.61
C SER A 231 7.67 -26.96 7.20
N VAL A 232 6.66 -27.29 6.38
CA VAL A 232 5.29 -27.52 6.87
C VAL A 232 5.23 -28.62 7.93
N ARG A 233 5.95 -29.75 7.70
CA ARG A 233 6.01 -30.86 8.67
C ARG A 233 6.66 -30.45 10.01
N ARG A 234 7.64 -29.55 10.01
CA ARG A 234 8.25 -29.05 11.27
C ARG A 234 7.23 -28.35 12.17
N HIS A 235 6.23 -27.71 11.60
CA HIS A 235 5.19 -27.00 12.35
C HIS A 235 4.01 -27.87 12.74
N LEU A 236 3.59 -28.79 11.88
CA LEU A 236 2.35 -29.54 12.04
C LEU A 236 2.56 -31.02 12.45
N GLY A 237 3.78 -31.56 12.33
CA GLY A 237 4.06 -32.97 12.60
C GLY A 237 3.18 -33.88 11.73
N ASP A 238 2.52 -34.86 12.34
CA ASP A 238 1.62 -35.81 11.67
C ASP A 238 0.34 -35.16 11.12
N ARG A 239 0.01 -33.93 11.52
CA ARG A 239 -1.13 -33.16 10.98
C ARG A 239 -0.78 -32.43 9.68
N ALA A 240 0.45 -32.53 9.21
CA ALA A 240 0.86 -31.89 7.96
C ALA A 240 0.05 -32.43 6.78
N PRO A 241 -0.43 -31.55 5.86
CA PRO A 241 -1.15 -32.00 4.68
C PRO A 241 -0.27 -32.84 3.77
N ARG A 242 -0.88 -33.75 3.03
CA ARG A 242 -0.23 -34.34 1.88
C ARG A 242 -0.29 -33.38 0.70
N ILE A 243 0.84 -32.78 0.39
CA ILE A 243 0.98 -31.84 -0.74
C ILE A 243 1.23 -32.70 -2.00
N GLU A 244 0.34 -32.56 -2.97
CA GLU A 244 0.44 -33.27 -4.25
C GLU A 244 1.41 -32.55 -5.20
N ARG A 245 1.20 -31.24 -5.36
CA ARG A 245 2.00 -30.40 -6.24
C ARG A 245 2.00 -28.95 -5.77
N ALA A 246 2.97 -28.17 -6.20
CA ALA A 246 2.99 -26.73 -6.04
C ALA A 246 2.74 -26.07 -7.40
N THR A 247 1.93 -25.03 -7.41
CA THR A 247 1.78 -24.11 -8.54
C THR A 247 2.80 -22.98 -8.46
N TRP A 248 3.17 -22.62 -7.23
CA TRP A 248 4.18 -21.62 -6.96
C TRP A 248 4.78 -21.80 -5.56
N LEU A 249 6.09 -21.61 -5.46
CA LEU A 249 6.83 -21.59 -4.20
C LEU A 249 7.79 -20.40 -4.18
N SER A 250 7.95 -19.78 -3.03
CA SER A 250 8.89 -18.68 -2.82
C SER A 250 9.49 -18.71 -1.42
N ARG A 251 10.73 -18.22 -1.32
CA ARG A 251 11.40 -17.94 -0.05
C ARG A 251 11.31 -16.47 0.29
N PHE A 252 11.25 -16.18 1.58
CA PHE A 252 11.44 -14.86 2.13
C PHE A 252 12.24 -14.93 3.44
N SER A 253 12.61 -13.81 3.99
CA SER A 253 13.35 -13.72 5.25
C SER A 253 12.92 -12.46 6.00
N ASP A 254 13.41 -12.31 7.21
CA ASP A 254 13.23 -11.11 8.06
C ASP A 254 14.20 -9.98 7.73
N THR A 255 14.92 -10.05 6.61
CA THR A 255 15.73 -8.92 6.14
C THR A 255 14.89 -7.65 6.10
N ALA A 256 15.30 -6.64 6.86
CA ALA A 256 14.70 -5.31 6.85
C ALA A 256 15.74 -4.31 6.35
N ARG A 257 15.46 -3.63 5.22
CA ARG A 257 16.36 -2.67 4.62
C ARG A 257 15.59 -1.46 4.11
N GLN A 258 16.20 -0.29 4.23
CA GLN A 258 15.64 0.95 3.72
C GLN A 258 16.71 1.75 3.00
N ALA A 259 16.36 2.35 1.86
CA ALA A 259 17.21 3.29 1.15
C ALA A 259 17.49 4.51 2.05
N ASP A 260 18.75 4.94 2.13
CA ASP A 260 19.17 6.10 2.93
C ASP A 260 18.51 7.40 2.45
N ARG A 261 18.12 7.43 1.18
CA ARG A 261 17.38 8.52 0.55
C ARG A 261 16.47 7.98 -0.56
N TYR A 262 15.32 8.62 -0.74
CA TYR A 262 14.34 8.22 -1.77
C TYR A 262 14.50 9.03 -3.07
N ARG A 263 15.46 9.97 -3.08
CA ARG A 263 15.79 10.81 -4.23
C ARG A 263 17.30 10.95 -4.39
N ALA A 264 17.78 10.89 -5.63
CA ALA A 264 19.15 11.23 -6.01
C ALA A 264 19.09 12.02 -7.33
N GLY A 265 19.15 13.36 -7.24
CA GLY A 265 18.98 14.23 -8.39
C GLY A 265 17.59 14.05 -9.03
N ARG A 266 17.58 13.52 -10.27
CA ARG A 266 16.35 13.27 -11.05
C ARG A 266 15.85 11.82 -10.96
N VAL A 267 16.37 11.06 -10.03
CA VAL A 267 15.99 9.66 -9.80
C VAL A 267 15.28 9.53 -8.46
N PHE A 268 14.11 8.88 -8.46
CA PHE A 268 13.34 8.53 -7.27
C PHE A 268 13.24 7.02 -7.09
N LEU A 269 12.94 6.58 -5.86
CA LEU A 269 12.63 5.19 -5.53
C LEU A 269 11.27 5.13 -4.84
N ALA A 270 10.47 4.08 -5.13
CA ALA A 270 9.19 3.82 -4.48
C ALA A 270 8.97 2.32 -4.25
N GLY A 271 8.23 1.97 -3.22
CA GLY A 271 7.94 0.59 -2.83
C GLY A 271 9.19 -0.20 -2.46
N ASP A 272 9.23 -1.49 -2.81
CA ASP A 272 10.33 -2.39 -2.46
C ASP A 272 11.70 -1.91 -2.97
N ALA A 273 11.76 -1.03 -3.98
CA ALA A 273 13.02 -0.42 -4.41
C ALA A 273 13.61 0.50 -3.33
N ALA A 274 12.75 1.11 -2.50
CA ALA A 274 13.11 2.00 -1.41
C ALA A 274 13.13 1.30 -0.04
N HIS A 275 12.31 0.27 0.20
CA HIS A 275 12.20 -0.41 1.50
C HIS A 275 11.74 -1.86 1.33
N VAL A 276 12.36 -2.77 2.06
CA VAL A 276 11.97 -4.19 2.13
C VAL A 276 11.93 -4.64 3.58
N HIS A 277 10.98 -5.50 3.89
CA HIS A 277 10.76 -6.03 5.24
C HIS A 277 10.09 -7.40 5.19
N MET A 278 9.98 -8.05 6.34
CA MET A 278 9.20 -9.26 6.55
C MET A 278 7.74 -9.05 6.12
N PRO A 279 7.08 -10.00 5.42
CA PRO A 279 5.71 -9.82 4.93
C PRO A 279 4.62 -9.88 6.03
N PHE A 280 5.01 -9.75 7.31
CA PHE A 280 4.06 -9.71 8.42
C PHE A 280 3.13 -8.49 8.35
N GLY A 281 1.85 -8.75 8.61
CA GLY A 281 0.80 -7.74 8.49
C GLY A 281 0.42 -7.38 7.05
N GLY A 282 1.11 -7.87 6.00
CA GLY A 282 0.77 -7.57 4.60
C GLY A 282 1.00 -6.11 4.20
N GLN A 283 1.96 -5.41 4.83
CA GLN A 283 2.13 -3.96 4.74
C GLN A 283 2.84 -3.49 3.45
N GLY A 284 3.73 -4.30 2.84
CA GLY A 284 4.63 -3.83 1.77
C GLY A 284 3.95 -3.25 0.55
N MET A 285 3.00 -3.96 -0.07
CA MET A 285 2.24 -3.46 -1.22
C MET A 285 1.47 -2.17 -0.83
N ASN A 286 0.84 -2.17 0.33
CA ASN A 286 0.04 -1.04 0.81
C ASN A 286 0.89 0.22 1.04
N THR A 287 2.08 0.07 1.62
CA THR A 287 3.04 1.17 1.80
C THR A 287 3.52 1.72 0.46
N GLY A 288 3.87 0.83 -0.48
CA GLY A 288 4.33 1.22 -1.81
C GLY A 288 3.25 1.91 -2.66
N LEU A 289 1.98 1.50 -2.56
CA LEU A 289 0.86 2.21 -3.21
C LEU A 289 0.77 3.66 -2.70
N GLN A 290 0.94 3.87 -1.39
CA GLN A 290 0.95 5.22 -0.81
C GLN A 290 2.18 6.03 -1.23
N ASP A 291 3.35 5.39 -1.44
CA ASP A 291 4.52 6.07 -2.02
C ASP A 291 4.20 6.63 -3.41
N ALA A 292 3.58 5.80 -4.26
CA ALA A 292 3.20 6.18 -5.61
C ALA A 292 2.24 7.38 -5.65
N VAL A 293 1.21 7.36 -4.80
CA VAL A 293 0.21 8.43 -4.72
C VAL A 293 0.83 9.71 -4.15
N ASN A 294 1.70 9.61 -3.14
CA ASN A 294 2.38 10.76 -2.57
C ASN A 294 3.35 11.42 -3.58
N LEU A 295 4.09 10.62 -4.37
CA LEU A 295 5.06 11.12 -5.34
C LEU A 295 4.40 11.68 -6.61
N GLY A 296 3.35 11.04 -7.11
CA GLY A 296 2.82 11.28 -8.46
C GLY A 296 2.46 12.73 -8.73
N TRP A 297 1.65 13.34 -7.88
CA TRP A 297 1.22 14.74 -8.04
C TRP A 297 2.36 15.75 -7.81
N LYS A 298 3.29 15.49 -6.88
CA LYS A 298 4.45 16.33 -6.61
C LYS A 298 5.36 16.38 -7.85
N LEU A 299 5.63 15.20 -8.41
CA LEU A 299 6.44 15.09 -9.61
C LEU A 299 5.75 15.75 -10.83
N ALA A 300 4.42 15.64 -10.92
CA ALA A 300 3.66 16.30 -11.97
C ALA A 300 3.77 17.84 -11.91
N LEU A 301 3.70 18.42 -10.73
CA LEU A 301 3.89 19.87 -10.55
C LEU A 301 5.32 20.31 -10.91
N ALA A 302 6.32 19.51 -10.55
CA ALA A 302 7.72 19.79 -10.88
C ALA A 302 7.99 19.71 -12.39
N VAL A 303 7.48 18.69 -13.07
CA VAL A 303 7.58 18.55 -14.54
C VAL A 303 6.98 19.74 -15.28
N ARG A 304 5.87 20.26 -14.76
CA ARG A 304 5.19 21.45 -15.33
C ARG A 304 5.84 22.79 -14.94
N GLY A 305 6.95 22.76 -14.18
CA GLY A 305 7.62 23.97 -13.71
C GLY A 305 6.82 24.80 -12.70
N ARG A 306 5.80 24.18 -12.05
CA ARG A 306 4.97 24.83 -11.04
C ARG A 306 5.57 24.75 -9.65
N ALA A 307 6.36 23.72 -9.37
CA ALA A 307 7.05 23.52 -8.10
C ALA A 307 8.49 23.11 -8.33
N GLY A 308 9.36 23.44 -7.36
CA GLY A 308 10.77 23.12 -7.37
C GLY A 308 11.13 21.95 -6.44
N ASP A 309 12.43 21.85 -6.16
CA ASP A 309 13.02 20.78 -5.35
C ASP A 309 12.42 20.70 -3.94
N ALA A 310 12.07 21.83 -3.33
CA ALA A 310 11.47 21.85 -1.98
C ALA A 310 10.21 21.01 -1.87
N LEU A 311 9.33 20.99 -2.90
CA LEU A 311 8.16 20.10 -2.90
C LEU A 311 8.57 18.65 -3.13
N LEU A 312 9.53 18.39 -4.02
CA LEU A 312 9.99 17.03 -4.31
C LEU A 312 10.72 16.38 -3.12
N ASP A 313 11.44 17.16 -2.33
CA ASP A 313 12.15 16.67 -1.14
C ASP A 313 11.19 16.25 -0.04
N THR A 314 9.98 16.84 0.02
CA THR A 314 8.92 16.39 0.95
C THR A 314 8.52 14.94 0.71
N TYR A 315 8.78 14.34 -0.46
CA TYR A 315 8.53 12.92 -0.68
C TYR A 315 9.38 12.04 0.26
N HIS A 316 10.68 12.32 0.33
CA HIS A 316 11.57 11.63 1.27
C HIS A 316 11.19 11.93 2.72
N GLU A 317 10.97 13.21 3.05
CA GLU A 317 10.64 13.64 4.41
C GLU A 317 9.36 13.00 4.95
N GLU A 318 8.37 12.78 4.10
CA GLU A 318 7.08 12.19 4.45
C GLU A 318 7.09 10.65 4.41
N ARG A 319 7.72 10.04 3.39
CA ARG A 319 7.60 8.60 3.16
C ARG A 319 8.69 7.76 3.83
N HIS A 320 9.89 8.33 4.01
CA HIS A 320 10.97 7.61 4.67
C HIS A 320 10.64 7.27 6.14
N PRO A 321 10.12 8.20 6.98
CA PRO A 321 9.72 7.86 8.35
C PRO A 321 8.60 6.82 8.42
N VAL A 322 7.63 6.86 7.49
CA VAL A 322 6.54 5.87 7.43
C VAL A 322 7.11 4.47 7.17
N ALA A 323 7.98 4.33 6.18
CA ALA A 323 8.59 3.03 5.90
C ALA A 323 9.50 2.57 7.05
N ALA A 324 10.21 3.47 7.74
CA ALA A 324 10.97 3.13 8.95
C ALA A 324 10.08 2.56 10.05
N SER A 325 8.90 3.15 10.29
CA SER A 325 7.90 2.63 11.25
C SER A 325 7.40 1.23 10.83
N VAL A 326 7.14 1.01 9.53
CA VAL A 326 6.73 -0.30 9.02
C VAL A 326 7.83 -1.36 9.22
N LEU A 327 9.10 -1.01 8.98
CA LEU A 327 10.23 -1.91 9.22
C LEU A 327 10.31 -2.30 10.70
N GLU A 328 10.24 -1.30 11.59
CA GLU A 328 10.26 -1.51 13.05
C GLU A 328 9.08 -2.39 13.49
N ASN A 329 7.87 -2.09 13.03
CA ASN A 329 6.66 -2.86 13.33
C ASN A 329 6.80 -4.33 12.90
N THR A 330 7.36 -4.60 11.73
CA THR A 330 7.57 -5.98 11.26
C THR A 330 8.65 -6.72 12.07
N LEU A 331 9.70 -6.04 12.54
CA LEU A 331 10.70 -6.61 13.43
C LEU A 331 10.12 -6.93 14.81
N GLN A 332 9.23 -6.08 15.34
CA GLN A 332 8.47 -6.37 16.58
C GLN A 332 7.60 -7.63 16.41
N GLN A 333 6.93 -7.77 15.26
CA GLN A 333 6.16 -8.98 14.95
C GLN A 333 7.04 -10.22 14.83
N VAL A 334 8.25 -10.11 14.26
CA VAL A 334 9.24 -11.21 14.24
C VAL A 334 9.58 -11.59 15.67
N THR A 335 9.89 -10.64 16.54
CA THR A 335 10.21 -10.91 17.95
C THR A 335 9.08 -11.61 18.69
N LEU A 336 7.84 -11.12 18.54
CA LEU A 336 6.66 -11.74 19.16
C LEU A 336 6.28 -13.09 18.53
N GLY A 337 6.66 -13.35 17.30
CA GLY A 337 6.43 -14.62 16.62
C GLY A 337 7.38 -15.74 17.06
N ALA A 338 8.52 -15.39 17.69
CA ALA A 338 9.57 -16.34 18.04
C ALA A 338 9.07 -17.43 19.01
N PRO A 339 9.58 -18.68 18.89
CA PRO A 339 9.28 -19.74 19.85
C PRO A 339 9.91 -19.47 21.22
N GLY A 340 9.50 -20.23 22.22
CA GLY A 340 10.08 -20.19 23.57
C GLY A 340 9.15 -19.64 24.65
N PRO A 341 9.42 -19.99 25.94
CA PRO A 341 8.53 -19.66 27.05
C PRO A 341 8.53 -18.15 27.39
N GLU A 342 9.64 -17.44 27.18
CA GLU A 342 9.73 -15.99 27.42
C GLU A 342 8.80 -15.25 26.47
N THR A 343 8.89 -15.56 25.20
CA THR A 343 8.00 -14.95 24.19
C THR A 343 6.55 -15.34 24.42
N THR A 344 6.25 -16.56 24.90
CA THR A 344 4.89 -16.97 25.22
C THR A 344 4.30 -16.06 26.30
N ARG A 345 5.01 -15.82 27.41
CA ARG A 345 4.54 -14.89 28.44
C ARG A 345 4.33 -13.46 27.95
N LEU A 346 5.21 -12.98 27.07
CA LEU A 346 5.07 -11.66 26.46
C LEU A 346 3.85 -11.59 25.53
N ARG A 347 3.60 -12.63 24.74
CA ARG A 347 2.41 -12.76 23.87
C ARG A 347 1.11 -12.74 24.67
N ASP A 348 1.07 -13.45 25.82
CA ASP A 348 -0.11 -13.49 26.70
C ASP A 348 -0.40 -12.09 27.27
N LEU A 349 0.63 -11.36 27.71
CA LEU A 349 0.48 -9.97 28.14
C LEU A 349 0.02 -9.07 26.98
N PHE A 350 0.63 -9.22 25.81
CA PHE A 350 0.25 -8.44 24.62
C PHE A 350 -1.21 -8.71 24.22
N ALA A 351 -1.66 -9.96 24.25
CA ALA A 351 -3.04 -10.31 23.95
C ALA A 351 -4.03 -9.67 24.95
N GLN A 352 -3.67 -9.61 26.25
CA GLN A 352 -4.46 -8.90 27.25
C GLN A 352 -4.55 -7.40 26.97
N LEU A 353 -3.41 -6.76 26.60
CA LEU A 353 -3.39 -5.33 26.23
C LEU A 353 -4.25 -5.05 24.99
N MET A 354 -4.26 -5.95 24.02
CA MET A 354 -5.09 -5.82 22.81
C MET A 354 -6.59 -6.01 23.11
N GLY A 355 -6.95 -6.50 24.28
CA GLY A 355 -8.33 -6.46 24.79
C GLY A 355 -8.80 -5.07 25.21
N VAL A 356 -7.87 -4.09 25.36
CA VAL A 356 -8.23 -2.68 25.62
C VAL A 356 -8.54 -2.00 24.28
N PRO A 357 -9.79 -1.52 24.07
CA PRO A 357 -10.22 -1.02 22.76
C PRO A 357 -9.33 0.08 22.19
N GLU A 358 -8.88 1.02 23.03
CA GLU A 358 -8.02 2.13 22.58
C GLU A 358 -6.63 1.65 22.13
N ALA A 359 -6.01 0.72 22.86
CA ALA A 359 -4.72 0.14 22.50
C ALA A 359 -4.84 -0.66 21.18
N ASN A 360 -5.92 -1.43 21.04
CA ASN A 360 -6.21 -2.18 19.81
C ASN A 360 -6.37 -1.25 18.62
N ARG A 361 -7.18 -0.19 18.75
CA ARG A 361 -7.41 0.80 17.69
C ARG A 361 -6.12 1.49 17.27
N LEU A 362 -5.29 1.95 18.22
CA LEU A 362 -4.01 2.59 17.91
C LEU A 362 -3.11 1.69 17.06
N LEU A 363 -2.96 0.44 17.45
CA LEU A 363 -2.13 -0.50 16.69
C LEU A 363 -2.76 -0.92 15.35
N ALA A 364 -4.08 -1.06 15.31
CA ALA A 364 -4.81 -1.33 14.06
C ALA A 364 -4.66 -0.18 13.05
N GLU A 365 -4.77 1.07 13.49
CA GLU A 365 -4.54 2.26 12.68
C GLU A 365 -3.08 2.36 12.19
N GLU A 366 -2.10 1.99 13.01
CA GLU A 366 -0.69 1.95 12.62
C GLU A 366 -0.45 0.92 11.52
N VAL A 367 -0.82 -0.35 11.76
CA VAL A 367 -0.59 -1.45 10.80
C VAL A 367 -1.35 -1.22 9.49
N SER A 368 -2.51 -0.59 9.53
CA SER A 368 -3.36 -0.33 8.37
C SER A 368 -3.00 0.96 7.59
N GLY A 369 -2.03 1.74 8.08
CA GLY A 369 -1.62 3.02 7.50
C GLY A 369 -2.59 4.18 7.77
N VAL A 370 -3.63 3.98 8.58
CA VAL A 370 -4.60 5.02 8.95
C VAL A 370 -3.97 6.06 9.86
N ALA A 371 -3.06 5.66 10.76
CA ALA A 371 -2.36 6.55 11.68
C ALA A 371 -1.31 7.47 11.03
N VAL A 372 -1.01 7.30 9.74
CA VAL A 372 0.01 8.11 9.06
C VAL A 372 -0.36 9.59 9.10
N ARG A 373 0.60 10.40 9.54
CA ARG A 373 0.50 11.85 9.60
C ARG A 373 1.77 12.50 9.06
N TYR A 374 1.62 13.41 8.10
CA TYR A 374 2.73 14.16 7.51
C TYR A 374 2.87 15.54 8.16
N ALA A 375 4.11 15.95 8.44
CA ALA A 375 4.45 17.31 8.87
C ALA A 375 3.34 17.97 9.73
N PRO A 376 3.15 17.56 11.01
CA PRO A 376 2.07 18.08 11.84
C PRO A 376 2.19 19.60 11.98
N GLY A 377 1.09 20.32 11.66
CA GLY A 377 0.96 21.75 11.85
C GLY A 377 0.35 22.11 13.21
N GLU A 378 0.05 23.39 13.40
CA GLU A 378 -0.62 23.89 14.62
C GLU A 378 -2.03 23.32 14.76
N HIS A 379 -2.77 23.22 13.64
CA HIS A 379 -4.11 22.65 13.64
C HIS A 379 -4.06 21.11 13.68
N PRO A 380 -4.89 20.43 14.52
CA PRO A 380 -4.86 18.97 14.69
C PRO A 380 -5.05 18.16 13.40
N LEU A 381 -5.81 18.68 12.44
CA LEU A 381 -6.07 18.01 11.16
C LEU A 381 -4.91 18.12 10.18
N VAL A 382 -4.02 19.11 10.29
CA VAL A 382 -2.92 19.28 9.34
C VAL A 382 -1.99 18.07 9.39
N GLY A 383 -1.71 17.52 8.22
CA GLY A 383 -0.92 16.33 8.02
C GLY A 383 -1.68 15.03 8.18
N THR A 384 -2.93 15.02 8.65
CA THR A 384 -3.77 13.80 8.68
C THR A 384 -4.47 13.60 7.34
N PHE A 385 -4.93 12.39 7.08
CA PHE A 385 -5.87 12.16 5.97
C PHE A 385 -7.17 12.89 6.25
N ALA A 386 -7.78 13.46 5.23
CA ALA A 386 -8.96 14.27 5.38
C ALA A 386 -10.11 13.50 6.04
N PRO A 387 -10.88 14.14 6.94
CA PRO A 387 -11.95 13.48 7.69
C PRO A 387 -13.12 13.04 6.80
N ASP A 388 -13.92 12.10 7.29
CA ASP A 388 -15.04 11.49 6.56
C ASP A 388 -16.03 12.51 5.99
N SER A 389 -16.23 13.63 6.69
CA SER A 389 -17.08 14.75 6.25
C SER A 389 -16.65 15.37 4.90
N VAL A 390 -15.40 15.17 4.49
CA VAL A 390 -14.91 15.59 3.17
C VAL A 390 -15.32 14.61 2.08
N TRP A 391 -15.45 13.32 2.43
CA TRP A 391 -15.64 12.22 1.49
C TRP A 391 -17.08 11.78 1.32
N LEU A 392 -17.88 11.84 2.40
CA LEU A 392 -19.23 11.31 2.45
C LEU A 392 -20.28 12.41 2.21
N GLU A 393 -21.41 12.06 1.60
CA GLU A 393 -22.54 12.97 1.50
C GLU A 393 -23.13 13.28 2.89
N PRO A 394 -23.66 14.50 3.11
CA PRO A 394 -24.34 14.82 4.35
C PRO A 394 -25.47 13.81 4.66
N GLY A 395 -25.42 13.18 5.82
CA GLY A 395 -26.38 12.15 6.25
C GLY A 395 -25.96 10.71 6.01
N GLN A 396 -24.81 10.44 5.38
CA GLN A 396 -24.26 9.08 5.18
C GLN A 396 -23.14 8.71 6.17
N ALA A 397 -22.83 9.59 7.12
CA ALA A 397 -21.82 9.36 8.16
C ALA A 397 -22.34 8.55 9.34
N GLU A 398 -23.05 7.43 9.10
CA GLU A 398 -23.23 6.42 10.13
C GLU A 398 -22.26 5.25 9.86
N PRO A 399 -21.54 4.75 10.89
CA PRO A 399 -20.75 3.53 10.75
C PRO A 399 -21.70 2.41 10.36
N GLY A 400 -21.72 2.07 9.07
CA GLY A 400 -22.55 1.00 8.56
C GLY A 400 -22.23 -0.29 9.30
N GLN A 401 -23.22 -0.87 9.97
CA GLN A 401 -23.25 -2.23 10.46
C GLN A 401 -23.26 -3.19 9.24
N ALA A 402 -22.18 -3.22 8.49
CA ALA A 402 -21.89 -4.38 7.67
C ALA A 402 -21.33 -5.42 8.63
N GLU A 403 -22.06 -6.51 8.87
CA GLU A 403 -21.49 -7.64 9.60
C GLU A 403 -20.25 -8.13 8.84
N PRO A 404 -19.04 -7.90 9.38
CA PRO A 404 -17.82 -8.33 8.73
C PRO A 404 -17.68 -9.83 8.94
N MET A 405 -17.23 -10.53 7.90
CA MET A 405 -16.98 -11.95 7.95
C MET A 405 -15.94 -12.25 9.04
N ARG A 406 -16.39 -12.79 10.19
CA ARG A 406 -15.51 -13.30 11.23
C ARG A 406 -15.05 -14.68 10.80
N LEU A 407 -13.74 -14.86 10.67
CA LEU A 407 -13.15 -16.19 10.57
C LEU A 407 -13.07 -16.78 12.00
N GLU A 408 -14.08 -17.48 12.46
CA GLU A 408 -14.00 -18.27 13.68
C GLU A 408 -13.43 -19.66 13.35
N GLY A 409 -12.43 -20.10 14.13
CA GLY A 409 -11.92 -21.45 14.11
C GLY A 409 -11.28 -21.94 12.81
N GLY A 410 -10.76 -21.04 11.97
CA GLY A 410 -10.03 -21.45 10.75
C GLY A 410 -10.91 -21.95 9.61
N ARG A 411 -12.25 -21.86 9.71
CA ARG A 411 -13.19 -22.14 8.63
C ARG A 411 -13.79 -20.87 8.06
N LEU A 412 -13.82 -20.78 6.72
CA LEU A 412 -14.74 -19.93 5.99
C LEU A 412 -16.11 -20.63 6.02
N GLU A 413 -16.95 -20.35 6.99
CA GLU A 413 -18.36 -20.74 6.94
C GLU A 413 -19.09 -19.75 6.03
N ALA A 414 -19.26 -20.16 4.79
CA ALA A 414 -20.32 -19.61 3.96
C ALA A 414 -21.64 -20.19 4.50
N GLU A 415 -22.40 -19.42 5.27
CA GLU A 415 -23.79 -19.76 5.56
C GLU A 415 -24.55 -19.87 4.25
N ARG A 416 -24.96 -21.10 3.92
CA ARG A 416 -25.97 -21.36 2.91
C ARG A 416 -27.27 -20.77 3.45
N GLN A 417 -27.66 -19.60 2.98
CA GLN A 417 -29.04 -19.18 3.06
C GLN A 417 -29.88 -20.11 2.20
N GLN A 418 -30.65 -20.95 2.88
CA GLN A 418 -31.78 -21.61 2.27
C GLN A 418 -32.92 -20.59 2.14
N ASP A 419 -33.43 -20.48 0.93
CA ASP A 419 -34.72 -19.99 0.47
C ASP A 419 -35.47 -18.96 1.33
N GLY A 420 -35.57 -17.75 0.80
CA GLY A 420 -36.60 -16.80 1.20
C GLY A 420 -36.36 -15.38 0.76
N ARG A 421 -36.80 -15.03 -0.46
CA ARG A 421 -37.06 -13.68 -0.97
C ARG A 421 -36.14 -12.58 -0.50
N LEU A 422 -35.08 -12.34 -1.27
CA LEU A 422 -34.30 -11.12 -1.25
C LEU A 422 -35.22 -9.92 -1.53
N GLN A 423 -35.59 -9.17 -0.51
CA GLN A 423 -35.96 -7.78 -0.69
C GLN A 423 -34.66 -7.03 -1.02
N ASP A 424 -34.76 -6.25 -2.09
CA ASP A 424 -33.72 -5.42 -2.70
C ASP A 424 -33.23 -4.34 -1.71
N GLY A 425 -32.46 -4.75 -0.72
CA GLY A 425 -31.74 -3.89 0.22
C GLY A 425 -30.31 -3.74 -0.28
N ARG A 426 -30.09 -2.87 -1.27
CA ARG A 426 -28.75 -2.37 -1.60
C ARG A 426 -28.17 -1.74 -0.34
N GLN A 427 -27.34 -2.48 0.38
CA GLN A 427 -26.47 -1.89 1.42
C GLN A 427 -25.45 -1.00 0.71
N GLN A 428 -25.77 0.28 0.67
CA GLN A 428 -24.86 1.33 0.19
C GLN A 428 -23.78 1.49 1.25
N GLY A 429 -22.59 0.92 1.02
CA GLY A 429 -21.37 1.49 1.57
C GLY A 429 -21.35 2.96 1.18
N GLY A 430 -21.08 3.89 2.13
CA GLY A 430 -21.15 5.32 1.91
C GLY A 430 -20.51 5.69 0.57
N ARG A 431 -21.29 6.25 -0.36
CA ARG A 431 -20.75 6.74 -1.64
C ARG A 431 -19.88 7.95 -1.33
N LEU A 432 -18.61 7.89 -1.73
CA LEU A 432 -17.80 9.10 -1.83
C LEU A 432 -18.54 10.11 -2.70
N GLN A 433 -18.58 11.38 -2.27
CA GLN A 433 -19.19 12.44 -3.07
C GLN A 433 -18.57 12.40 -4.48
N ASP A 434 -19.41 12.28 -5.49
CA ASP A 434 -19.01 12.02 -6.87
C ASP A 434 -17.88 12.95 -7.34
N GLY A 435 -16.73 12.35 -7.62
CA GLY A 435 -15.62 12.97 -8.33
C GLY A 435 -14.55 13.69 -7.52
N ARG A 436 -14.68 13.88 -6.21
CA ARG A 436 -13.65 14.56 -5.40
C ARG A 436 -12.31 13.81 -5.44
N LEU A 437 -11.23 14.50 -5.79
CA LEU A 437 -9.86 13.98 -5.95
C LEU A 437 -9.70 12.83 -6.98
N ARG A 438 -10.73 12.49 -7.75
CA ARG A 438 -10.70 11.38 -8.70
C ARG A 438 -9.75 11.62 -9.88
N ASP A 439 -9.58 12.88 -10.23
CA ASP A 439 -8.72 13.38 -11.30
C ASP A 439 -7.31 13.79 -10.81
N GLY A 440 -7.00 13.55 -9.54
CA GLY A 440 -5.69 13.87 -8.96
C GLY A 440 -5.51 15.36 -8.62
N ARG A 441 -6.56 16.19 -8.62
CA ARG A 441 -6.51 17.60 -8.24
C ARG A 441 -6.59 17.76 -6.73
N GLY A 442 -6.12 18.90 -6.19
CA GLY A 442 -6.35 19.24 -4.79
C GLY A 442 -7.77 19.74 -4.55
N LEU A 443 -8.16 19.86 -3.30
CA LEU A 443 -9.50 20.28 -2.91
C LEU A 443 -9.42 21.37 -1.82
N LEU A 444 -10.03 22.52 -2.08
CA LEU A 444 -10.32 23.52 -1.05
C LEU A 444 -11.78 23.37 -0.62
N VAL A 445 -11.99 22.93 0.60
CA VAL A 445 -13.30 22.91 1.25
C VAL A 445 -13.53 24.26 1.90
N VAL A 446 -14.66 24.89 1.65
CA VAL A 446 -15.04 26.17 2.24
C VAL A 446 -16.29 26.00 3.11
N ALA A 447 -16.29 26.62 4.29
CA ALA A 447 -17.40 26.50 5.22
C ALA A 447 -18.65 27.26 4.72
N ASP A 448 -19.85 26.76 5.03
CA ASP A 448 -21.13 27.38 4.69
C ASP A 448 -21.53 28.52 5.67
N ASP A 449 -20.56 29.29 6.18
CA ASP A 449 -20.74 30.31 7.23
C ASP A 449 -20.68 31.75 6.71
N GLY A 450 -20.66 31.94 5.38
CA GLY A 450 -20.56 33.27 4.74
C GLY A 450 -19.13 33.75 4.48
N THR A 451 -18.10 33.00 4.90
CA THR A 451 -16.68 33.26 4.56
C THR A 451 -16.27 32.69 3.22
N ASP A 452 -17.16 31.90 2.61
CA ASP A 452 -16.96 31.14 1.35
C ASP A 452 -16.44 32.01 0.18
N GLY A 453 -16.85 33.27 0.11
CA GLY A 453 -16.44 34.18 -0.95
C GLY A 453 -14.93 34.52 -0.94
N LEU A 454 -14.33 34.66 0.23
CA LEU A 454 -12.92 35.03 0.38
C LEU A 454 -12.01 33.84 0.07
N LEU A 455 -12.27 32.68 0.66
CA LEU A 455 -11.48 31.45 0.41
C LEU A 455 -11.60 30.99 -1.04
N SER A 456 -12.81 31.04 -1.62
CA SER A 456 -13.02 30.69 -3.02
C SER A 456 -12.27 31.63 -3.97
N ALA A 457 -12.26 32.94 -3.68
CA ALA A 457 -11.51 33.92 -4.46
C ALA A 457 -10.01 33.71 -4.35
N ALA A 458 -9.51 33.36 -3.14
CA ALA A 458 -8.11 33.07 -2.89
C ALA A 458 -7.60 31.89 -3.73
N ALA A 459 -8.42 30.84 -3.94
CA ALA A 459 -8.06 29.67 -4.75
C ALA A 459 -8.10 29.90 -6.27
N GLY A 460 -8.71 31.00 -6.74
CA GLY A 460 -8.87 31.30 -8.16
C GLY A 460 -7.60 31.13 -9.01
N PRO A 461 -6.43 31.64 -8.57
CA PRO A 461 -5.16 31.46 -9.29
C PRO A 461 -4.64 30.01 -9.39
N TRP A 462 -5.22 29.07 -8.64
CA TRP A 462 -4.90 27.64 -8.66
C TRP A 462 -6.04 26.78 -9.22
N SER A 463 -7.07 27.37 -9.83
CA SER A 463 -8.26 26.69 -10.34
C SER A 463 -7.97 25.64 -11.43
N ASP A 464 -6.77 25.64 -12.02
CA ASP A 464 -6.29 24.62 -12.94
C ASP A 464 -5.88 23.30 -12.23
N ARG A 465 -5.72 23.29 -10.89
CA ARG A 465 -5.23 22.16 -10.10
C ARG A 465 -5.83 22.01 -8.71
N VAL A 466 -6.70 22.92 -8.27
CA VAL A 466 -7.43 22.87 -7.01
C VAL A 466 -8.91 23.15 -7.29
N ASP A 467 -9.77 22.24 -6.87
CA ASP A 467 -11.21 22.40 -6.92
C ASP A 467 -11.70 23.05 -5.62
N VAL A 468 -12.77 23.83 -5.71
CA VAL A 468 -13.42 24.45 -4.57
C VAL A 468 -14.77 23.80 -4.34
N VAL A 469 -15.01 23.31 -3.13
CA VAL A 469 -16.28 22.67 -2.74
C VAL A 469 -16.76 23.20 -1.39
N ARG A 470 -18.04 23.07 -1.13
CA ARG A 470 -18.64 23.40 0.18
C ARG A 470 -18.50 22.24 1.16
N GLY A 471 -18.36 22.58 2.44
CA GLY A 471 -18.28 21.59 3.51
C GLY A 471 -18.34 22.22 4.91
N PRO A 472 -18.11 21.42 5.96
CA PRO A 472 -18.34 21.86 7.35
C PRO A 472 -17.28 22.83 7.90
N SER A 473 -16.11 22.91 7.29
CA SER A 473 -14.99 23.75 7.76
C SER A 473 -14.02 24.05 6.62
N GLY A 474 -13.23 25.13 6.76
CA GLY A 474 -12.17 25.48 5.81
C GLY A 474 -11.02 24.47 5.87
N LEU A 475 -10.81 23.72 4.78
CA LEU A 475 -9.73 22.73 4.66
C LEU A 475 -9.11 22.79 3.26
N LEU A 476 -7.77 22.77 3.20
CA LEU A 476 -7.05 22.49 1.96
C LEU A 476 -6.54 21.05 1.97
N VAL A 477 -7.02 20.25 1.03
CA VAL A 477 -6.66 18.84 0.90
C VAL A 477 -5.79 18.64 -0.33
N ARG A 478 -4.68 17.92 -0.16
CA ARG A 478 -3.73 17.58 -1.23
C ARG A 478 -4.30 16.48 -2.13
N PRO A 479 -3.77 16.30 -3.35
CA PRO A 479 -4.19 15.23 -4.26
C PRO A 479 -4.08 13.81 -3.68
N ASP A 480 -3.21 13.59 -2.71
CA ASP A 480 -3.05 12.31 -1.99
C ASP A 480 -3.99 12.15 -0.78
N GLY A 481 -4.93 13.07 -0.60
CA GLY A 481 -5.96 13.00 0.43
C GLY A 481 -5.56 13.58 1.80
N TYR A 482 -4.34 14.09 1.96
CA TYR A 482 -3.88 14.64 3.24
C TYR A 482 -4.19 16.14 3.37
N VAL A 483 -4.55 16.57 4.57
CA VAL A 483 -4.85 17.96 4.88
C VAL A 483 -3.56 18.77 4.90
N ALA A 484 -3.48 19.78 4.04
CA ALA A 484 -2.36 20.70 3.94
C ALA A 484 -2.53 21.95 4.82
N TRP A 485 -3.80 22.37 5.05
CA TRP A 485 -4.16 23.52 5.84
C TRP A 485 -5.60 23.38 6.36
N ALA A 486 -5.90 23.97 7.51
CA ALA A 486 -7.22 23.91 8.14
C ALA A 486 -7.51 25.16 8.96
N GLU A 487 -8.75 25.66 8.92
CA GLU A 487 -9.22 26.72 9.82
C GLU A 487 -9.61 26.20 11.22
N PRO A 488 -9.37 26.98 12.29
CA PRO A 488 -8.64 28.26 12.29
C PRO A 488 -7.12 28.07 12.22
N CYS A 489 -6.44 28.89 11.43
CA CYS A 489 -5.00 28.87 11.27
C CYS A 489 -4.44 30.28 11.10
N ALA A 490 -3.27 30.57 11.69
CA ALA A 490 -2.58 31.83 11.51
C ALA A 490 -2.00 32.03 10.10
N GLU A 491 -1.68 30.91 9.42
CA GLU A 491 -1.18 30.95 8.04
C GLU A 491 -2.30 31.22 7.04
N PRO A 492 -2.17 32.23 6.15
CA PRO A 492 -3.13 32.44 5.06
C PRO A 492 -3.18 31.23 4.11
N VAL A 493 -4.38 30.90 3.60
CA VAL A 493 -4.58 29.77 2.68
C VAL A 493 -3.73 29.88 1.41
N GLU A 494 -3.47 31.10 0.93
CA GLU A 494 -2.63 31.36 -0.25
C GLU A 494 -1.17 30.91 -0.03
N ALA A 495 -0.66 31.02 1.19
CA ALA A 495 0.68 30.54 1.54
C ALA A 495 0.73 29.01 1.47
N ALA A 496 -0.28 28.34 2.00
CA ALA A 496 -0.40 26.88 1.89
C ALA A 496 -0.60 26.42 0.42
N LEU A 497 -1.44 27.14 -0.35
CA LEU A 497 -1.62 26.90 -1.79
C LEU A 497 -0.30 27.03 -2.55
N THR A 498 0.47 28.10 -2.27
CA THR A 498 1.79 28.30 -2.90
C THR A 498 2.77 27.18 -2.53
N ARG A 499 2.83 26.81 -1.25
CA ARG A 499 3.73 25.74 -0.75
C ARG A 499 3.46 24.40 -1.42
N TRP A 500 2.18 23.99 -1.47
CA TRP A 500 1.80 22.65 -1.89
C TRP A 500 1.43 22.54 -3.37
N PHE A 501 0.93 23.60 -3.97
CA PHE A 501 0.49 23.59 -5.37
C PHE A 501 1.34 24.50 -6.26
N GLY A 502 2.38 25.11 -5.70
CA GLY A 502 3.31 25.96 -6.44
C GLY A 502 2.75 27.35 -6.78
N SER A 503 3.48 28.08 -7.61
CA SER A 503 3.13 29.45 -7.96
C SER A 503 1.74 29.57 -8.60
N PRO A 504 1.01 30.67 -8.32
CA PRO A 504 -0.30 30.95 -8.95
C PRO A 504 -0.17 30.97 -10.47
N SER A 505 -1.23 30.60 -11.17
CA SER A 505 -1.31 30.73 -12.63
C SER A 505 -1.41 32.21 -12.99
N THR A 506 -0.50 32.72 -13.82
CA THR A 506 -0.66 34.03 -14.46
C THR A 506 -1.83 33.94 -15.44
N ARG A 507 -2.83 34.82 -15.26
CA ARG A 507 -3.94 34.98 -16.21
C ARG A 507 -3.45 35.47 -17.56
#